data_f577515d6ecf925a1d0a747c367d2f77
#
_entry.id   f577515d6ecf925a1d0a747c367d2f77
#
_cell.length_a   1.000
_cell.length_b   1.000
_cell.length_c   1.000
_cell.angle_alpha   90.00
_cell.angle_beta   90.00
_cell.angle_gamma   90.00
#
_symmetry.space_group_name_H-M   'P 1'
#
loop_
_entity.id
_entity.type
_entity.pdbx_description
1 polymer ?
#
loop_
_entity_poly.entity_id
_entity_poly.type
_entity_poly.pdbx_seq_one_letter_code
_entity_poly.pdbx_strand_id
1 'polypeptide(L)'
;MADKLIIVESPAKANTIKKFLGGSTKVVASMGHIRDLPKSKLGVNIENDFEPEYINIRGKGDLIKSLKKDAKQAKKVYLATDPDREGEAIAWHLATILKDDNNKITRVTFNEITKGAVQKAIKEPRDIDLNLVDAQQARRVLDRIVGYKISPLLWKKVRRGLSAGRVQSVAVKLIVDREEEIEKFIPEEYWNIYANLEEPDTKKHFEAKFYGKNGKKQEIHSEDDVKEIIKAIEKAKYFVDDVKKGEKKRTPAPPFTTSTMQQEASRKLGFTLKKTMSIAQGLYEGVKIPEKGTVGLITYMRTDSTRISEEARESAKTYIVSTYGEKYYENRYYKTNKDSQDAHEGIRPTYAELEPDKIKEALTKDQYKLYKLIYNRFMASQMAPAIYNTISATINANNYNFKANGQSIKFKGFMTLYVEETDSKEQEEKM
;
A
#
# COMPACT_ATOMS: atom_id res chain seq x y z
N MET A 1 -1.36 -4.13 -43.22
CA MET A 1 -0.30 -3.65 -42.32
C MET A 1 -0.96 -3.00 -41.12
N ALA A 2 -0.44 -3.13 -39.92
CA ALA A 2 -1.00 -2.47 -38.76
C ALA A 2 -0.67 -0.96 -38.79
N ASP A 3 -1.66 -0.08 -38.62
CA ASP A 3 -1.41 1.35 -38.56
C ASP A 3 -0.70 1.77 -37.26
N LYS A 4 -0.93 1.02 -36.18
CA LYS A 4 -0.40 1.29 -34.85
C LYS A 4 0.27 0.04 -34.27
N LEU A 5 1.47 0.23 -33.70
CA LEU A 5 2.14 -0.76 -32.87
C LEU A 5 2.13 -0.30 -31.42
N ILE A 6 1.64 -1.14 -30.51
CA ILE A 6 1.70 -0.87 -29.06
C ILE A 6 2.63 -1.90 -28.45
N ILE A 7 3.63 -1.44 -27.71
CA ILE A 7 4.59 -2.28 -27.01
C ILE A 7 4.38 -2.13 -25.51
N VAL A 8 4.10 -3.23 -24.84
CA VAL A 8 3.96 -3.35 -23.38
C VAL A 8 5.05 -4.24 -22.80
N GLU A 9 5.18 -4.34 -21.49
CA GLU A 9 6.24 -5.16 -20.87
C GLU A 9 5.89 -6.65 -20.75
N SER A 10 4.59 -7.02 -20.62
CA SER A 10 4.18 -8.39 -20.37
C SER A 10 3.18 -8.93 -21.40
N PRO A 11 3.19 -10.26 -21.67
CA PRO A 11 2.21 -10.89 -22.56
C PRO A 11 0.77 -10.82 -22.02
N ALA A 12 0.59 -10.89 -20.71
CA ALA A 12 -0.73 -10.80 -20.08
C ALA A 12 -1.36 -9.44 -20.37
N LYS A 13 -0.61 -8.36 -20.15
CA LYS A 13 -1.01 -6.98 -20.46
C LYS A 13 -1.30 -6.81 -21.97
N ALA A 14 -0.44 -7.37 -22.83
CA ALA A 14 -0.66 -7.34 -24.29
C ALA A 14 -1.99 -7.99 -24.68
N ASN A 15 -2.29 -9.16 -24.13
CA ASN A 15 -3.52 -9.89 -24.40
C ASN A 15 -4.78 -9.13 -23.93
N THR A 16 -4.69 -8.45 -22.80
CA THR A 16 -5.79 -7.63 -22.26
C THR A 16 -6.03 -6.40 -23.14
N ILE A 17 -4.99 -5.62 -23.43
CA ILE A 17 -5.08 -4.39 -24.20
C ILE A 17 -5.52 -4.65 -25.65
N LYS A 18 -5.05 -5.74 -26.27
CA LYS A 18 -5.45 -6.13 -27.63
C LYS A 18 -6.97 -6.23 -27.79
N LYS A 19 -7.70 -6.65 -26.74
CA LYS A 19 -9.16 -6.80 -26.77
C LYS A 19 -9.91 -5.47 -26.77
N PHE A 20 -9.26 -4.39 -26.32
CA PHE A 20 -9.87 -3.05 -26.25
C PHE A 20 -9.71 -2.25 -27.54
N LEU A 21 -8.87 -2.73 -28.45
CA LEU A 21 -8.44 -2.01 -29.64
C LEU A 21 -8.87 -2.73 -30.92
N GLY A 22 -9.11 -1.98 -31.96
CA GLY A 22 -9.55 -2.52 -33.25
C GLY A 22 -8.43 -3.25 -34.02
N GLY A 23 -8.80 -3.97 -35.07
CA GLY A 23 -7.92 -4.83 -35.87
C GLY A 23 -6.75 -4.16 -36.58
N SER A 24 -6.74 -2.83 -36.71
CA SER A 24 -5.61 -2.06 -37.27
C SER A 24 -4.46 -1.85 -36.28
N THR A 25 -4.60 -2.29 -35.02
CA THR A 25 -3.60 -2.13 -33.96
C THR A 25 -2.93 -3.46 -33.62
N LYS A 26 -1.61 -3.53 -33.75
CA LYS A 26 -0.81 -4.66 -33.26
C LYS A 26 -0.33 -4.38 -31.83
N VAL A 27 -0.55 -5.31 -30.92
CA VAL A 27 -0.07 -5.21 -29.53
C VAL A 27 0.92 -6.35 -29.26
N VAL A 28 2.12 -6.01 -28.80
CA VAL A 28 3.21 -6.96 -28.52
C VAL A 28 3.86 -6.70 -27.17
N ALA A 29 4.59 -7.68 -26.64
CA ALA A 29 5.29 -7.56 -25.36
C ALA A 29 6.80 -7.51 -25.54
N SER A 30 7.51 -6.65 -24.82
CA SER A 30 8.97 -6.59 -24.72
C SER A 30 9.56 -7.66 -23.79
N MET A 31 8.71 -8.33 -23.01
CA MET A 31 9.13 -9.29 -21.99
C MET A 31 10.06 -8.66 -20.94
N GLY A 32 9.74 -7.47 -20.48
CA GLY A 32 10.55 -6.66 -19.57
C GLY A 32 11.67 -5.89 -20.28
N HIS A 33 12.77 -5.64 -19.56
CA HIS A 33 13.94 -4.95 -20.13
C HIS A 33 14.57 -5.72 -21.30
N ILE A 34 15.02 -4.99 -22.33
CA ILE A 34 15.73 -5.50 -23.51
C ILE A 34 17.22 -5.09 -23.53
N ARG A 35 17.59 -4.09 -22.72
CA ARG A 35 18.97 -3.65 -22.48
C ARG A 35 19.23 -3.61 -20.97
N ASP A 36 20.48 -3.87 -20.59
CA ASP A 36 20.94 -3.76 -19.20
C ASP A 36 22.47 -3.57 -19.19
N LEU A 37 23.03 -3.26 -18.03
CA LEU A 37 24.47 -3.24 -17.79
C LEU A 37 25.04 -4.66 -17.92
N PRO A 38 26.28 -4.83 -18.44
CA PRO A 38 26.94 -6.13 -18.58
C PRO A 38 27.08 -6.83 -17.22
N LYS A 39 26.85 -8.15 -17.20
CA LYS A 39 26.93 -8.94 -15.94
C LYS A 39 28.35 -9.24 -15.49
N SER A 40 29.32 -9.27 -16.42
CA SER A 40 30.70 -9.69 -16.15
C SER A 40 31.63 -8.58 -15.69
N LYS A 41 31.23 -7.33 -15.82
CA LYS A 41 32.01 -6.15 -15.44
C LYS A 41 31.14 -5.09 -14.77
N LEU A 42 31.78 -4.05 -14.22
CA LEU A 42 31.04 -2.95 -13.56
C LEU A 42 30.07 -2.30 -14.55
N GLY A 43 30.49 -2.03 -15.78
CA GLY A 43 29.65 -1.46 -16.83
C GLY A 43 29.19 -0.02 -16.54
N VAL A 44 29.96 0.69 -15.71
CA VAL A 44 29.75 2.09 -15.35
C VAL A 44 31.11 2.78 -15.37
N ASN A 45 31.23 3.85 -16.13
CA ASN A 45 32.46 4.66 -16.18
C ASN A 45 32.40 5.71 -15.04
N ILE A 46 33.08 5.42 -13.94
CA ILE A 46 33.05 6.28 -12.72
C ILE A 46 33.75 7.62 -13.00
N GLU A 47 34.79 7.63 -13.86
CA GLU A 47 35.57 8.81 -14.15
C GLU A 47 34.89 9.74 -15.16
N ASN A 48 33.94 9.21 -15.92
CA ASN A 48 33.13 9.97 -16.87
C ASN A 48 31.68 10.05 -16.38
N ASP A 49 31.45 10.82 -15.32
CA ASP A 49 30.13 11.15 -14.75
C ASP A 49 29.18 9.93 -14.55
N PHE A 50 29.76 8.78 -14.16
CA PHE A 50 29.06 7.54 -13.96
C PHE A 50 28.31 7.01 -15.19
N GLU A 51 28.74 7.32 -16.39
CA GLU A 51 28.06 6.92 -17.62
C GLU A 51 27.88 5.40 -17.70
N PRO A 52 26.62 4.91 -17.90
CA PRO A 52 26.30 3.49 -17.94
C PRO A 52 26.54 2.90 -19.36
N GLU A 53 27.26 1.78 -19.43
CA GLU A 53 27.45 1.01 -20.66
C GLU A 53 26.32 0.02 -20.89
N TYR A 54 25.24 0.42 -21.52
CA TYR A 54 24.11 -0.48 -21.79
C TYR A 54 24.39 -1.40 -22.99
N ILE A 55 24.11 -2.70 -22.80
CA ILE A 55 24.16 -3.73 -23.85
C ILE A 55 22.81 -4.40 -24.00
N ASN A 56 22.56 -4.99 -25.17
CA ASN A 56 21.37 -5.83 -25.36
C ASN A 56 21.48 -7.09 -24.49
N ILE A 57 20.38 -7.42 -23.79
CA ILE A 57 20.34 -8.60 -22.94
C ILE A 57 20.50 -9.86 -23.77
N ARG A 58 21.43 -10.75 -23.37
CA ARG A 58 21.65 -12.05 -24.02
C ARG A 58 20.34 -12.85 -24.06
N GLY A 59 20.03 -13.42 -25.22
CA GLY A 59 18.79 -14.17 -25.46
C GLY A 59 17.59 -13.32 -25.91
N LYS A 60 17.72 -12.00 -26.00
CA LYS A 60 16.67 -11.10 -26.49
C LYS A 60 16.82 -10.74 -27.98
N GLY A 61 17.82 -11.26 -28.67
CA GLY A 61 18.15 -10.88 -30.06
C GLY A 61 16.99 -11.07 -31.03
N ASP A 62 16.31 -12.22 -30.99
CA ASP A 62 15.20 -12.52 -31.90
C ASP A 62 13.94 -11.66 -31.58
N LEU A 63 13.70 -11.41 -30.29
CA LEU A 63 12.65 -10.48 -29.88
C LEU A 63 12.92 -9.06 -30.42
N ILE A 64 14.16 -8.57 -30.29
CA ILE A 64 14.56 -7.25 -30.79
C ILE A 64 14.39 -7.18 -32.30
N LYS A 65 14.82 -8.22 -33.06
CA LYS A 65 14.60 -8.29 -34.50
C LYS A 65 13.13 -8.24 -34.88
N SER A 66 12.28 -8.96 -34.14
CA SER A 66 10.83 -8.96 -34.35
C SER A 66 10.22 -7.59 -34.08
N LEU A 67 10.59 -6.94 -32.95
CA LEU A 67 10.11 -5.59 -32.61
C LEU A 67 10.53 -4.55 -33.67
N LYS A 68 11.78 -4.60 -34.17
CA LYS A 68 12.26 -3.74 -35.25
C LYS A 68 11.45 -3.93 -36.54
N LYS A 69 11.19 -5.20 -36.94
CA LYS A 69 10.35 -5.51 -38.10
C LYS A 69 8.95 -4.93 -37.96
N ASP A 70 8.35 -5.08 -36.78
CA ASP A 70 6.99 -4.58 -36.50
C ASP A 70 6.96 -3.04 -36.49
N ALA A 71 8.00 -2.40 -35.93
CA ALA A 71 8.12 -0.95 -35.90
C ALA A 71 8.24 -0.34 -37.31
N LYS A 72 9.02 -0.95 -38.20
CA LYS A 72 9.14 -0.53 -39.62
C LYS A 72 7.80 -0.57 -40.38
N GLN A 73 6.94 -1.53 -40.02
CA GLN A 73 5.64 -1.72 -40.69
C GLN A 73 4.53 -0.82 -40.14
N ALA A 74 4.72 -0.26 -38.94
CA ALA A 74 3.73 0.57 -38.26
C ALA A 74 3.88 2.06 -38.64
N LYS A 75 2.76 2.76 -38.81
CA LYS A 75 2.78 4.22 -38.99
C LYS A 75 3.16 4.97 -37.71
N LYS A 76 2.84 4.41 -36.55
CA LYS A 76 3.14 4.99 -35.24
C LYS A 76 3.37 3.90 -34.19
N VAL A 77 4.34 4.11 -33.31
CA VAL A 77 4.71 3.22 -32.22
C VAL A 77 4.34 3.88 -30.88
N TYR A 78 3.59 3.15 -30.06
CA TYR A 78 3.23 3.56 -28.69
C TYR A 78 3.93 2.66 -27.68
N LEU A 79 4.68 3.25 -26.77
CA LEU A 79 5.32 2.56 -25.66
C LEU A 79 4.41 2.63 -24.43
N ALA A 80 3.71 1.53 -24.13
CA ALA A 80 2.65 1.43 -23.14
C ALA A 80 3.08 0.60 -21.92
N THR A 81 4.31 0.78 -21.47
CA THR A 81 4.86 0.17 -20.26
C THR A 81 4.26 0.81 -19.00
N ASP A 82 4.49 0.21 -17.82
CA ASP A 82 3.91 0.67 -16.55
C ASP A 82 4.21 2.15 -16.25
N PRO A 83 3.37 2.83 -15.45
CA PRO A 83 3.49 4.27 -15.21
C PRO A 83 4.58 4.64 -14.18
N ASP A 84 5.49 3.72 -13.85
CA ASP A 84 6.60 3.96 -12.94
C ASP A 84 7.94 4.20 -13.67
N ARG A 85 9.00 4.52 -12.91
CA ARG A 85 10.33 4.76 -13.45
C ARG A 85 10.96 3.54 -14.16
N GLU A 86 10.58 2.31 -13.74
CA GLU A 86 11.06 1.08 -14.41
C GLU A 86 10.41 0.96 -15.79
N GLY A 87 9.07 1.22 -15.88
CA GLY A 87 8.36 1.27 -17.15
C GLY A 87 8.87 2.40 -18.07
N GLU A 88 9.22 3.56 -17.49
CA GLU A 88 9.80 4.68 -18.27
C GLU A 88 11.18 4.32 -18.84
N ALA A 89 12.03 3.65 -18.05
CA ALA A 89 13.34 3.17 -18.53
C ALA A 89 13.19 2.08 -19.60
N ILE A 90 12.22 1.16 -19.46
CA ILE A 90 11.93 0.17 -20.51
C ILE A 90 11.51 0.88 -21.81
N ALA A 91 10.63 1.89 -21.72
CA ALA A 91 10.21 2.70 -22.86
C ALA A 91 11.40 3.41 -23.52
N TRP A 92 12.26 4.03 -22.74
CA TRP A 92 13.48 4.69 -23.25
C TRP A 92 14.44 3.72 -23.95
N HIS A 93 14.67 2.53 -23.38
CA HIS A 93 15.48 1.50 -24.01
C HIS A 93 14.87 1.01 -25.32
N LEU A 94 13.55 0.85 -25.37
CA LEU A 94 12.82 0.48 -26.60
C LEU A 94 12.96 1.59 -27.66
N ALA A 95 12.71 2.84 -27.28
CA ALA A 95 12.86 3.98 -28.19
C ALA A 95 14.29 4.06 -28.75
N THR A 96 15.31 3.89 -27.92
CA THR A 96 16.72 3.89 -28.36
C THR A 96 17.01 2.81 -29.41
N ILE A 97 16.44 1.61 -29.27
CA ILE A 97 16.64 0.51 -30.24
C ILE A 97 15.84 0.71 -31.53
N LEU A 98 14.67 1.32 -31.45
CA LEU A 98 13.70 1.42 -32.53
C LEU A 98 13.77 2.75 -33.33
N LYS A 99 14.54 3.75 -32.87
CA LYS A 99 14.61 5.09 -33.49
C LYS A 99 14.95 5.09 -34.99
N ASP A 100 15.80 4.16 -35.42
CA ASP A 100 16.21 4.05 -36.83
C ASP A 100 15.16 3.31 -37.67
N ASP A 101 14.22 2.60 -37.02
CA ASP A 101 13.17 1.81 -37.67
C ASP A 101 11.83 2.56 -37.72
N ASN A 102 11.61 3.52 -36.80
CA ASN A 102 10.42 4.38 -36.79
C ASN A 102 10.71 5.69 -36.05
N ASN A 103 10.40 6.81 -36.66
CA ASN A 103 10.60 8.16 -36.09
C ASN A 103 9.36 8.70 -35.35
N LYS A 104 8.27 7.95 -35.30
CA LYS A 104 7.01 8.32 -34.63
C LYS A 104 6.74 7.46 -33.40
N ILE A 105 7.67 7.50 -32.46
CA ILE A 105 7.59 6.76 -31.20
C ILE A 105 7.09 7.70 -30.12
N THR A 106 6.05 7.30 -29.39
CA THR A 106 5.46 8.08 -28.31
C THR A 106 5.19 7.21 -27.09
N ARG A 107 5.12 7.82 -25.92
CA ARG A 107 4.82 7.19 -24.65
C ARG A 107 3.31 7.30 -24.33
N VAL A 108 2.71 6.24 -23.78
CA VAL A 108 1.37 6.27 -23.18
C VAL A 108 1.41 5.63 -21.81
N THR A 109 0.71 6.21 -20.86
CA THR A 109 0.62 5.73 -19.47
C THR A 109 -0.84 5.68 -19.03
N PHE A 110 -1.17 4.69 -18.22
CA PHE A 110 -2.48 4.55 -17.59
C PHE A 110 -2.33 3.85 -16.24
N ASN A 111 -3.11 4.30 -15.25
CA ASN A 111 -3.07 3.75 -13.90
C ASN A 111 -3.93 2.49 -13.75
N GLU A 112 -4.76 2.17 -14.72
CA GLU A 112 -5.64 1.00 -14.72
C GLU A 112 -5.80 0.45 -16.15
N ILE A 113 -5.99 -0.86 -16.27
CA ILE A 113 -6.15 -1.52 -17.57
C ILE A 113 -7.64 -1.77 -17.85
N THR A 114 -8.33 -0.67 -18.11
CA THR A 114 -9.72 -0.64 -18.56
C THR A 114 -9.79 -0.14 -19.99
N LYS A 115 -10.90 -0.46 -20.72
CA LYS A 115 -11.07 -0.01 -22.09
C LYS A 115 -11.02 1.52 -22.18
N GLY A 116 -11.70 2.22 -21.27
CA GLY A 116 -11.75 3.68 -21.24
C GLY A 116 -10.37 4.31 -21.01
N ALA A 117 -9.65 3.85 -19.97
CA ALA A 117 -8.32 4.37 -19.64
C ALA A 117 -7.31 4.17 -20.78
N VAL A 118 -7.29 2.97 -21.37
CA VAL A 118 -6.38 2.66 -22.48
C VAL A 118 -6.70 3.50 -23.72
N GLN A 119 -7.98 3.64 -24.09
CA GLN A 119 -8.39 4.45 -25.24
C GLN A 119 -8.10 5.94 -25.03
N LYS A 120 -8.30 6.46 -23.83
CA LYS A 120 -7.96 7.85 -23.47
C LYS A 120 -6.45 8.09 -23.59
N ALA A 121 -5.63 7.22 -22.99
CA ALA A 121 -4.17 7.33 -23.03
C ALA A 121 -3.60 7.32 -24.47
N ILE A 122 -4.18 6.52 -25.38
CA ILE A 122 -3.77 6.50 -26.80
C ILE A 122 -4.11 7.78 -27.54
N LYS A 123 -5.16 8.50 -27.11
CA LYS A 123 -5.52 9.80 -27.68
C LYS A 123 -4.64 10.94 -27.17
N GLU A 124 -4.08 10.78 -25.96
CA GLU A 124 -3.26 11.77 -25.25
C GLU A 124 -1.84 11.23 -25.00
N PRO A 125 -1.07 10.90 -26.05
CA PRO A 125 0.29 10.43 -25.89
C PRO A 125 1.21 11.57 -25.45
N ARG A 126 2.32 11.21 -24.76
CA ARG A 126 3.35 12.15 -24.33
C ARG A 126 4.74 11.71 -24.78
N ASP A 127 5.72 12.55 -24.57
CA ASP A 127 7.12 12.17 -24.68
C ASP A 127 7.57 11.31 -23.49
N ILE A 128 8.72 10.67 -23.65
CA ILE A 128 9.38 9.96 -22.55
C ILE A 128 9.89 10.99 -21.54
N ASP A 129 9.60 10.77 -20.26
CA ASP A 129 10.08 11.60 -19.18
C ASP A 129 11.53 11.22 -18.83
N LEU A 130 12.47 12.03 -19.29
CA LEU A 130 13.91 11.80 -19.07
C LEU A 130 14.28 11.90 -17.59
N ASN A 131 13.58 12.68 -16.77
CA ASN A 131 13.85 12.76 -15.33
C ASN A 131 13.56 11.43 -14.64
N LEU A 132 12.47 10.74 -15.04
CA LEU A 132 12.16 9.39 -14.54
C LEU A 132 13.18 8.35 -15.03
N VAL A 133 13.64 8.48 -16.28
CA VAL A 133 14.70 7.63 -16.83
C VAL A 133 15.98 7.82 -16.04
N ASP A 134 16.41 9.06 -15.80
CA ASP A 134 17.62 9.38 -15.04
C ASP A 134 17.53 8.90 -13.60
N ALA A 135 16.38 9.03 -12.96
CA ALA A 135 16.14 8.50 -11.62
C ALA A 135 16.27 6.96 -11.56
N GLN A 136 15.82 6.25 -12.60
CA GLN A 136 15.99 4.80 -12.70
C GLN A 136 17.45 4.44 -12.99
N GLN A 137 18.13 5.16 -13.90
CA GLN A 137 19.53 4.96 -14.21
C GLN A 137 20.42 5.19 -12.99
N ALA A 138 20.24 6.31 -12.28
CA ALA A 138 20.98 6.61 -11.05
C ALA A 138 20.83 5.48 -10.02
N ARG A 139 19.62 4.99 -9.82
CA ARG A 139 19.36 3.82 -8.95
C ARG A 139 20.11 2.58 -9.46
N ARG A 140 20.04 2.29 -10.76
CA ARG A 140 20.67 1.11 -11.37
C ARG A 140 22.20 1.17 -11.25
N VAL A 141 22.78 2.34 -11.49
CA VAL A 141 24.22 2.62 -11.35
C VAL A 141 24.65 2.46 -9.89
N LEU A 142 23.92 3.06 -8.96
CA LEU A 142 24.22 2.96 -7.52
C LEU A 142 24.18 1.50 -7.04
N ASP A 143 23.12 0.74 -7.37
CA ASP A 143 23.00 -0.68 -7.02
C ASP A 143 24.18 -1.49 -7.59
N ARG A 144 24.64 -1.13 -8.80
CA ARG A 144 25.79 -1.76 -9.46
C ARG A 144 27.10 -1.46 -8.73
N ILE A 145 27.36 -0.20 -8.41
CA ILE A 145 28.59 0.22 -7.72
C ILE A 145 28.64 -0.41 -6.33
N VAL A 146 27.59 -0.29 -5.54
CA VAL A 146 27.51 -0.87 -4.18
C VAL A 146 27.75 -2.38 -4.22
N GLY A 147 27.05 -3.09 -5.11
CA GLY A 147 27.16 -4.53 -5.22
C GLY A 147 28.57 -4.99 -5.64
N TYR A 148 29.16 -4.37 -6.64
CA TYR A 148 30.46 -4.79 -7.22
C TYR A 148 31.68 -4.32 -6.42
N LYS A 149 31.58 -3.20 -5.70
CA LYS A 149 32.70 -2.69 -4.89
C LYS A 149 32.70 -3.25 -3.47
N ILE A 150 31.54 -3.38 -2.83
CA ILE A 150 31.44 -3.78 -1.41
C ILE A 150 31.36 -5.30 -1.25
N SER A 151 30.68 -6.04 -2.15
CA SER A 151 30.58 -7.50 -2.01
C SER A 151 31.94 -8.21 -1.98
N PRO A 152 32.94 -7.88 -2.86
CA PRO A 152 34.28 -8.45 -2.76
C PRO A 152 34.99 -8.12 -1.45
N LEU A 153 34.77 -6.94 -0.88
CA LEU A 153 35.31 -6.58 0.43
C LEU A 153 34.75 -7.46 1.54
N LEU A 154 33.44 -7.75 1.52
CA LEU A 154 32.80 -8.67 2.44
C LEU A 154 33.36 -10.10 2.28
N TRP A 155 33.64 -10.55 1.05
CA TRP A 155 34.24 -11.86 0.81
C TRP A 155 35.64 -11.99 1.41
N LYS A 156 36.40 -10.90 1.32
CA LYS A 156 37.77 -10.87 1.87
C LYS A 156 37.81 -10.76 3.40
N LYS A 157 36.90 -9.97 3.99
CA LYS A 157 36.96 -9.60 5.41
C LYS A 157 36.04 -10.43 6.31
N VAL A 158 34.97 -10.98 5.76
CA VAL A 158 33.95 -11.73 6.52
C VAL A 158 33.84 -13.17 6.00
N ARG A 159 33.12 -13.39 4.88
CA ARG A 159 32.89 -14.72 4.31
C ARG A 159 32.49 -14.63 2.84
N ARG A 160 32.93 -15.59 2.02
CA ARG A 160 32.46 -15.74 0.64
C ARG A 160 30.96 -15.99 0.55
N GLY A 161 30.32 -15.45 -0.47
CA GLY A 161 28.89 -15.60 -0.74
C GLY A 161 28.02 -14.51 -0.11
N LEU A 162 28.58 -13.62 0.73
CA LEU A 162 27.87 -12.44 1.20
C LEU A 162 27.73 -11.41 0.07
N SER A 163 26.65 -10.65 0.10
CA SER A 163 26.45 -9.54 -0.85
C SER A 163 26.06 -8.27 -0.11
N ALA A 164 26.61 -7.15 -0.59
CA ALA A 164 26.15 -5.83 -0.19
C ALA A 164 25.15 -5.31 -1.21
N GLY A 165 24.19 -4.55 -0.76
CA GLY A 165 23.20 -3.92 -1.60
C GLY A 165 22.51 -2.80 -0.85
N ARG A 166 22.10 -1.79 -1.58
CA ARG A 166 21.48 -0.58 -1.05
C ARG A 166 20.28 -0.88 -0.12
N VAL A 167 19.39 -1.80 -0.51
CA VAL A 167 18.21 -2.17 0.28
C VAL A 167 18.58 -3.04 1.47
N GLN A 168 19.35 -4.09 1.25
CA GLN A 168 19.71 -5.04 2.31
C GLN A 168 20.59 -4.43 3.39
N SER A 169 21.50 -3.51 3.04
CA SER A 169 22.36 -2.83 4.01
C SER A 169 21.55 -1.90 4.92
N VAL A 170 20.58 -1.18 4.37
CA VAL A 170 19.66 -0.35 5.17
C VAL A 170 18.78 -1.22 6.08
N ALA A 171 18.28 -2.35 5.57
CA ALA A 171 17.47 -3.27 6.38
C ALA A 171 18.26 -3.82 7.58
N VAL A 172 19.52 -4.23 7.37
CA VAL A 172 20.41 -4.68 8.46
C VAL A 172 20.65 -3.53 9.45
N LYS A 173 20.93 -2.32 8.97
CA LYS A 173 21.12 -1.16 9.85
C LYS A 173 19.90 -0.92 10.75
N LEU A 174 18.70 -0.92 10.19
CA LEU A 174 17.47 -0.72 10.98
C LEU A 174 17.29 -1.79 12.07
N ILE A 175 17.67 -3.05 11.78
CA ILE A 175 17.63 -4.14 12.76
C ILE A 175 18.67 -3.90 13.86
N VAL A 176 19.90 -3.53 13.49
CA VAL A 176 20.97 -3.24 14.46
C VAL A 176 20.60 -2.06 15.33
N ASP A 177 20.12 -0.96 14.75
CA ASP A 177 19.70 0.24 15.51
C ASP A 177 18.60 -0.13 16.54
N ARG A 178 17.64 -0.98 16.14
CA ARG A 178 16.59 -1.47 17.05
C ARG A 178 17.15 -2.36 18.15
N GLU A 179 18.09 -3.24 17.84
CA GLU A 179 18.73 -4.10 18.82
C GLU A 179 19.53 -3.27 19.85
N GLU A 180 20.25 -2.25 19.38
CA GLU A 180 20.92 -1.30 20.30
C GLU A 180 19.95 -0.55 21.20
N GLU A 181 18.75 -0.17 20.72
CA GLU A 181 17.71 0.42 21.56
C GLU A 181 17.24 -0.57 22.62
N ILE A 182 17.07 -1.86 22.26
CA ILE A 182 16.65 -2.91 23.19
C ILE A 182 17.73 -3.14 24.25
N GLU A 183 19.01 -3.23 23.85
CA GLU A 183 20.12 -3.42 24.78
C GLU A 183 20.32 -2.23 25.74
N LYS A 184 20.03 -1.02 25.28
CA LYS A 184 20.13 0.21 26.08
C LYS A 184 18.88 0.49 26.93
N PHE A 185 17.82 -0.30 26.73
CA PHE A 185 16.55 -0.08 27.45
C PHE A 185 16.72 -0.43 28.94
N ILE A 186 16.42 0.55 29.78
CA ILE A 186 16.40 0.38 31.24
C ILE A 186 14.93 0.22 31.64
N PRO A 187 14.53 -0.97 32.13
CA PRO A 187 13.16 -1.18 32.61
C PRO A 187 12.86 -0.28 33.81
N GLU A 188 11.74 0.39 33.76
CA GLU A 188 11.19 1.14 34.89
C GLU A 188 10.00 0.41 35.48
N GLU A 189 10.02 0.18 36.78
CA GLU A 189 8.92 -0.45 37.50
C GLU A 189 7.74 0.48 37.56
N TYR A 190 6.56 -0.01 37.25
CA TYR A 190 5.29 0.70 37.43
C TYR A 190 4.20 -0.25 37.90
N TRP A 191 3.24 0.31 38.63
CA TRP A 191 2.10 -0.42 39.17
C TRP A 191 0.78 0.17 38.69
N ASN A 192 -0.23 -0.70 38.54
CA ASN A 192 -1.59 -0.29 38.27
C ASN A 192 -2.52 -0.86 39.34
N ILE A 193 -3.41 -0.05 39.87
CA ILE A 193 -4.44 -0.46 40.80
C ILE A 193 -5.79 -0.38 40.09
N TYR A 194 -6.56 -1.46 40.17
CA TYR A 194 -7.90 -1.56 39.60
C TYR A 194 -8.88 -1.85 40.74
N ALA A 195 -9.99 -1.11 40.77
CA ALA A 195 -11.10 -1.35 41.65
C ALA A 195 -12.22 -2.00 40.89
N ASN A 196 -12.60 -3.22 41.29
CA ASN A 196 -13.80 -3.90 40.80
C ASN A 196 -14.99 -3.43 41.66
N LEU A 197 -15.86 -2.66 41.05
CA LEU A 197 -17.00 -2.01 41.72
C LEU A 197 -18.30 -2.64 41.29
N GLU A 198 -19.25 -2.74 42.23
CA GLU A 198 -20.62 -3.23 42.00
C GLU A 198 -21.61 -2.11 42.29
N GLU A 199 -22.57 -1.93 41.41
CA GLU A 199 -23.71 -1.05 41.69
C GLU A 199 -24.73 -1.78 42.56
N PRO A 200 -25.10 -1.23 43.76
CA PRO A 200 -25.91 -1.94 44.71
C PRO A 200 -27.30 -2.37 44.18
N ASP A 201 -27.94 -1.54 43.36
CA ASP A 201 -29.31 -1.75 42.90
C ASP A 201 -29.39 -2.76 41.74
N THR A 202 -28.49 -2.67 40.77
CA THR A 202 -28.52 -3.50 39.54
C THR A 202 -27.59 -4.70 39.57
N LYS A 203 -26.71 -4.79 40.59
CA LYS A 203 -25.68 -5.83 40.71
C LYS A 203 -24.70 -5.88 39.51
N LYS A 204 -24.61 -4.79 38.79
CA LYS A 204 -23.69 -4.72 37.66
C LYS A 204 -22.28 -4.36 38.13
N HIS A 205 -21.31 -5.05 37.60
CA HIS A 205 -19.90 -4.85 37.89
C HIS A 205 -19.22 -4.01 36.80
N PHE A 206 -18.26 -3.18 37.22
CA PHE A 206 -17.38 -2.48 36.32
C PHE A 206 -16.01 -2.25 36.96
N GLU A 207 -15.00 -2.15 36.15
CA GLU A 207 -13.62 -1.89 36.58
C GLU A 207 -13.30 -0.40 36.47
N ALA A 208 -12.64 0.14 37.49
CA ALA A 208 -12.09 1.49 37.50
C ALA A 208 -10.60 1.47 37.78
N LYS A 209 -9.81 2.11 36.92
CA LYS A 209 -8.37 2.21 37.05
C LYS A 209 -8.00 3.41 37.94
N PHE A 210 -7.07 3.23 38.85
CA PHE A 210 -6.49 4.32 39.63
C PHE A 210 -5.93 5.42 38.71
N TYR A 211 -6.24 6.67 39.09
CA TYR A 211 -5.81 7.84 38.34
C TYR A 211 -4.84 8.70 39.15
N GLY A 212 -5.08 8.87 40.47
CA GLY A 212 -4.24 9.68 41.31
C GLY A 212 -4.97 10.19 42.55
N LYS A 213 -4.47 11.27 43.13
CA LYS A 213 -4.95 11.84 44.38
C LYS A 213 -5.36 13.31 44.18
N ASN A 214 -6.46 13.74 44.81
CA ASN A 214 -6.96 15.12 44.72
C ASN A 214 -7.12 15.66 43.31
N GLY A 215 -7.57 14.82 42.36
CA GLY A 215 -7.75 15.18 40.94
C GLY A 215 -6.47 15.24 40.09
N LYS A 216 -5.30 15.05 40.71
CA LYS A 216 -4.01 15.05 40.01
C LYS A 216 -3.59 13.61 39.65
N LYS A 217 -3.10 13.41 38.42
CA LYS A 217 -2.57 12.11 38.02
C LYS A 217 -1.34 11.77 38.87
N GLN A 218 -1.28 10.51 39.32
CA GLN A 218 -0.15 9.98 40.08
C GLN A 218 0.27 8.64 39.45
N GLU A 219 1.56 8.51 39.18
CA GLU A 219 2.16 7.24 38.76
C GLU A 219 2.70 6.53 40.00
N ILE A 220 2.68 5.20 39.95
CA ILE A 220 3.06 4.34 41.08
C ILE A 220 4.28 3.58 40.64
N HIS A 221 5.40 3.73 41.33
CA HIS A 221 6.68 3.16 40.96
C HIS A 221 7.21 2.10 41.94
N SER A 222 6.53 1.90 43.07
CA SER A 222 6.96 0.92 44.06
C SER A 222 5.81 0.17 44.71
N GLU A 223 6.12 -1.01 45.27
CA GLU A 223 5.16 -1.79 46.04
C GLU A 223 4.74 -1.04 47.32
N ASP A 224 5.60 -0.23 47.88
CA ASP A 224 5.30 0.54 49.11
C ASP A 224 4.29 1.63 48.84
N ASP A 225 4.37 2.31 47.67
CA ASP A 225 3.34 3.27 47.23
C ASP A 225 1.98 2.55 47.07
N VAL A 226 1.97 1.35 46.50
CA VAL A 226 0.74 0.53 46.37
C VAL A 226 0.16 0.25 47.75
N LYS A 227 0.99 -0.21 48.72
CA LYS A 227 0.52 -0.55 50.07
C LYS A 227 -0.08 0.68 50.78
N GLU A 228 0.56 1.85 50.64
CA GLU A 228 0.04 3.09 51.18
C GLU A 228 -1.35 3.44 50.61
N ILE A 229 -1.49 3.39 49.31
CA ILE A 229 -2.74 3.66 48.60
C ILE A 229 -3.82 2.67 49.04
N ILE A 230 -3.54 1.38 49.00
CA ILE A 230 -4.50 0.31 49.37
C ILE A 230 -4.97 0.50 50.81
N LYS A 231 -4.07 0.74 51.76
CA LYS A 231 -4.40 1.01 53.15
C LYS A 231 -5.36 2.18 53.32
N ALA A 232 -5.15 3.22 52.49
CA ALA A 232 -5.99 4.44 52.56
C ALA A 232 -7.39 4.25 51.99
N ILE A 233 -7.56 3.30 51.02
CA ILE A 233 -8.83 3.10 50.31
C ILE A 233 -9.57 1.82 50.72
N GLU A 234 -8.94 0.88 51.45
CA GLU A 234 -9.51 -0.43 51.81
C GLU A 234 -10.87 -0.33 52.50
N LYS A 235 -11.03 0.67 53.41
CA LYS A 235 -12.29 0.91 54.14
C LYS A 235 -13.06 2.12 53.62
N ALA A 236 -12.61 2.71 52.50
CA ALA A 236 -13.24 3.90 51.95
C ALA A 236 -14.58 3.54 51.26
N LYS A 237 -15.53 4.46 51.36
CA LYS A 237 -16.72 4.40 50.49
C LYS A 237 -16.35 4.96 49.13
N TYR A 238 -16.72 4.18 48.07
CA TYR A 238 -16.55 4.62 46.71
C TYR A 238 -17.81 5.34 46.25
N PHE A 239 -17.67 6.50 45.66
CA PHE A 239 -18.78 7.24 45.08
C PHE A 239 -18.37 7.89 43.77
N VAL A 240 -19.31 8.05 42.85
CA VAL A 240 -19.12 8.67 41.56
C VAL A 240 -19.18 10.18 41.72
N ASP A 241 -18.05 10.87 41.49
CA ASP A 241 -17.95 12.33 41.57
C ASP A 241 -18.47 13.01 40.30
N ASP A 242 -18.14 12.45 39.13
CA ASP A 242 -18.43 13.08 37.84
C ASP A 242 -18.66 12.00 36.78
N VAL A 243 -19.61 12.25 35.88
CA VAL A 243 -19.87 11.39 34.71
C VAL A 243 -19.93 12.26 33.46
N LYS A 244 -18.95 12.11 32.59
CA LYS A 244 -18.89 12.78 31.29
C LYS A 244 -19.39 11.85 30.20
N LYS A 245 -20.39 12.30 29.47
CA LYS A 245 -20.89 11.63 28.26
C LYS A 245 -20.48 12.44 27.05
N GLY A 246 -20.08 11.76 25.98
CA GLY A 246 -19.68 12.40 24.75
C GLY A 246 -19.78 11.48 23.54
N GLU A 247 -19.37 11.98 22.42
CA GLU A 247 -19.26 11.21 21.18
C GLU A 247 -17.83 11.27 20.64
N LYS A 248 -17.35 10.14 20.14
CA LYS A 248 -16.05 10.03 19.48
C LYS A 248 -16.23 9.51 18.05
N LYS A 249 -15.66 10.22 17.08
CA LYS A 249 -15.63 9.76 15.69
C LYS A 249 -14.35 8.98 15.43
N ARG A 250 -14.48 7.82 14.76
CA ARG A 250 -13.36 7.06 14.19
C ARG A 250 -13.43 7.17 12.67
N THR A 251 -12.46 7.82 12.06
CA THR A 251 -12.40 8.00 10.60
C THR A 251 -11.84 6.75 9.92
N PRO A 252 -12.27 6.43 8.70
CA PRO A 252 -11.69 5.35 7.94
C PRO A 252 -10.25 5.68 7.53
N ALA A 253 -9.45 4.64 7.38
CA ALA A 253 -8.12 4.77 6.86
C ALA A 253 -8.13 4.99 5.33
N PRO A 254 -7.07 5.59 4.74
CA PRO A 254 -6.99 5.87 3.31
C PRO A 254 -6.95 4.58 2.48
N PRO A 255 -7.16 4.67 1.15
CA PRO A 255 -6.90 3.57 0.24
C PRO A 255 -5.48 3.03 0.40
N PHE A 256 -5.25 1.80 -0.02
CA PHE A 256 -3.93 1.19 0.11
C PHE A 256 -2.87 1.89 -0.74
N THR A 257 -1.70 2.04 -0.14
CA THR A 257 -0.41 2.11 -0.82
C THR A 257 0.19 0.71 -0.93
N THR A 258 1.29 0.55 -1.66
CA THR A 258 2.01 -0.74 -1.74
C THR A 258 2.34 -1.28 -0.35
N SER A 259 2.91 -0.45 0.52
CA SER A 259 3.34 -0.86 1.86
C SER A 259 2.17 -1.25 2.77
N THR A 260 1.09 -0.47 2.79
CA THR A 260 -0.08 -0.76 3.64
C THR A 260 -0.86 -1.98 3.13
N MET A 261 -0.94 -2.19 1.79
CA MET A 261 -1.50 -3.41 1.22
C MET A 261 -0.71 -4.65 1.64
N GLN A 262 0.61 -4.59 1.57
CA GLN A 262 1.48 -5.69 1.97
C GLN A 262 1.34 -6.03 3.46
N GLN A 263 1.28 -5.03 4.33
CA GLN A 263 1.10 -5.20 5.78
C GLN A 263 -0.24 -5.88 6.10
N GLU A 264 -1.34 -5.35 5.56
CA GLU A 264 -2.66 -5.92 5.80
C GLU A 264 -2.84 -7.32 5.18
N ALA A 265 -2.26 -7.56 3.99
CA ALA A 265 -2.27 -8.89 3.38
C ALA A 265 -1.45 -9.90 4.21
N SER A 266 -0.36 -9.45 4.85
CA SER A 266 0.40 -10.30 5.77
C SER A 266 -0.41 -10.62 7.03
N ARG A 267 -1.00 -9.62 7.68
CA ARG A 267 -1.79 -9.78 8.92
C ARG A 267 -3.04 -10.62 8.70
N LYS A 268 -3.88 -10.22 7.74
CA LYS A 268 -5.20 -10.85 7.53
C LYS A 268 -5.19 -12.12 6.71
N LEU A 269 -4.26 -12.24 5.77
CA LEU A 269 -4.25 -13.33 4.81
C LEU A 269 -3.05 -14.28 4.96
N GLY A 270 -2.05 -13.92 5.78
CA GLY A 270 -0.81 -14.66 5.91
C GLY A 270 0.03 -14.67 4.62
N PHE A 271 -0.10 -13.66 3.76
CA PHE A 271 0.63 -13.60 2.50
C PHE A 271 2.02 -12.99 2.69
N THR A 272 3.02 -13.61 2.07
CA THR A 272 4.34 -12.99 1.96
C THR A 272 4.30 -11.78 1.02
N LEU A 273 5.27 -10.85 1.16
CA LEU A 273 5.40 -9.68 0.28
C LEU A 273 5.44 -10.08 -1.20
N LYS A 274 6.23 -11.11 -1.53
CA LYS A 274 6.36 -11.63 -2.90
C LYS A 274 5.03 -12.17 -3.44
N LYS A 275 4.31 -12.96 -2.62
CA LYS A 275 3.01 -13.51 -2.98
C LYS A 275 1.98 -12.41 -3.21
N THR A 276 1.91 -11.44 -2.30
CA THR A 276 0.99 -10.28 -2.42
C THR A 276 1.22 -9.53 -3.72
N MET A 277 2.48 -9.18 -4.04
CA MET A 277 2.79 -8.44 -5.26
C MET A 277 2.53 -9.24 -6.54
N SER A 278 2.79 -10.55 -6.54
CA SER A 278 2.49 -11.41 -7.69
C SER A 278 0.99 -11.50 -7.98
N ILE A 279 0.16 -11.61 -6.94
CA ILE A 279 -1.29 -11.65 -7.08
C ILE A 279 -1.82 -10.28 -7.53
N ALA A 280 -1.34 -9.19 -6.92
CA ALA A 280 -1.71 -7.83 -7.30
C ALA A 280 -1.37 -7.53 -8.76
N GLN A 281 -0.19 -7.97 -9.24
CA GLN A 281 0.19 -7.85 -10.66
C GLN A 281 -0.83 -8.57 -11.57
N GLY A 282 -1.24 -9.79 -11.22
CA GLY A 282 -2.25 -10.51 -11.99
C GLY A 282 -3.62 -9.82 -12.01
N LEU A 283 -4.04 -9.24 -10.89
CA LEU A 283 -5.28 -8.46 -10.80
C LEU A 283 -5.21 -7.17 -11.64
N TYR A 284 -4.05 -6.52 -11.68
CA TYR A 284 -3.83 -5.33 -12.49
C TYR A 284 -3.77 -5.63 -13.98
N GLU A 285 -3.02 -6.65 -14.41
CA GLU A 285 -2.81 -6.98 -15.83
C GLU A 285 -4.06 -7.52 -16.52
N GLY A 286 -4.97 -8.12 -15.77
CA GLY A 286 -6.30 -8.50 -16.25
C GLY A 286 -6.75 -9.90 -15.87
N VAL A 287 -8.00 -9.99 -15.49
CA VAL A 287 -8.74 -11.21 -15.20
C VAL A 287 -9.94 -11.30 -16.13
N LYS A 288 -10.26 -12.51 -16.58
CA LYS A 288 -11.44 -12.74 -17.41
C LYS A 288 -12.69 -12.74 -16.54
N ILE A 289 -13.50 -11.71 -16.66
CA ILE A 289 -14.77 -11.55 -15.95
C ILE A 289 -15.93 -11.85 -16.91
N PRO A 290 -16.92 -12.64 -16.51
CA PRO A 290 -18.16 -12.80 -17.28
C PRO A 290 -18.72 -11.41 -17.64
N GLU A 291 -19.31 -11.28 -18.85
CA GLU A 291 -19.94 -10.05 -19.37
C GLU A 291 -19.00 -8.86 -19.68
N LYS A 292 -17.89 -8.71 -18.95
CA LYS A 292 -16.91 -7.64 -19.20
C LYS A 292 -15.69 -8.07 -20.02
N GLY A 293 -15.48 -9.39 -20.17
CA GLY A 293 -14.27 -9.92 -20.81
C GLY A 293 -13.04 -9.83 -19.90
N THR A 294 -11.85 -9.69 -20.49
CA THR A 294 -10.61 -9.56 -19.69
C THR A 294 -10.36 -8.09 -19.37
N VAL A 295 -10.32 -7.75 -18.08
CA VAL A 295 -10.12 -6.38 -17.58
C VAL A 295 -9.18 -6.39 -16.38
N GLY A 296 -8.42 -5.33 -16.17
CA GLY A 296 -7.71 -5.09 -14.91
C GLY A 296 -8.72 -4.80 -13.81
N LEU A 297 -8.58 -5.48 -12.66
CA LEU A 297 -9.50 -5.35 -11.53
C LEU A 297 -9.07 -4.31 -10.51
N ILE A 298 -7.79 -3.95 -10.50
CA ILE A 298 -7.24 -2.94 -9.59
C ILE A 298 -6.40 -1.91 -10.35
N THR A 299 -6.21 -0.75 -9.74
CA THR A 299 -5.23 0.23 -10.21
C THR A 299 -3.80 -0.27 -10.00
N TYR A 300 -2.83 0.44 -10.57
CA TYR A 300 -1.42 0.10 -10.46
C TYR A 300 -0.96 -0.03 -9.01
N MET A 301 -0.40 -1.19 -8.66
CA MET A 301 -0.15 -1.58 -7.28
C MET A 301 1.18 -1.08 -6.70
N ARG A 302 2.08 -0.52 -7.52
CA ARG A 302 3.33 0.09 -7.03
C ARG A 302 3.13 1.59 -6.88
N THR A 303 2.58 1.98 -5.76
CA THR A 303 2.25 3.38 -5.46
C THR A 303 2.42 3.68 -3.97
N ASP A 304 2.84 4.88 -3.68
CA ASP A 304 2.86 5.49 -2.34
C ASP A 304 1.76 6.56 -2.18
N SER A 305 0.99 6.79 -3.25
CA SER A 305 -0.11 7.74 -3.28
C SER A 305 -1.37 7.15 -2.65
N THR A 306 -2.13 8.00 -1.96
CA THR A 306 -3.49 7.71 -1.48
C THR A 306 -4.56 8.51 -2.24
N ARG A 307 -4.16 9.23 -3.30
CA ARG A 307 -5.06 10.00 -4.16
C ARG A 307 -6.05 9.08 -4.88
N ILE A 308 -7.24 9.55 -5.10
CA ILE A 308 -8.28 8.86 -5.87
C ILE A 308 -8.80 9.82 -6.92
N SER A 309 -9.01 9.33 -8.14
CA SER A 309 -9.62 10.12 -9.22
C SER A 309 -11.06 10.49 -8.88
N GLU A 310 -11.54 11.57 -9.48
CA GLU A 310 -12.91 12.03 -9.29
C GLU A 310 -13.94 11.01 -9.79
N GLU A 311 -13.67 10.40 -10.94
CA GLU A 311 -14.48 9.33 -11.51
C GLU A 311 -14.66 8.15 -10.55
N ALA A 312 -13.57 7.72 -9.90
CA ALA A 312 -13.61 6.62 -8.93
C ALA A 312 -14.35 6.99 -7.64
N ARG A 313 -14.23 8.25 -7.17
CA ARG A 313 -15.00 8.73 -6.01
C ARG A 313 -16.49 8.78 -6.30
N GLU A 314 -16.88 9.29 -7.46
CA GLU A 314 -18.30 9.37 -7.83
C GLU A 314 -18.91 7.98 -8.05
N SER A 315 -18.14 7.04 -8.63
CA SER A 315 -18.54 5.63 -8.75
C SER A 315 -18.72 4.98 -7.38
N ALA A 316 -17.80 5.21 -6.45
CA ALA A 316 -17.90 4.70 -5.07
C ALA A 316 -19.09 5.32 -4.33
N LYS A 317 -19.32 6.63 -4.47
CA LYS A 317 -20.48 7.33 -3.90
C LYS A 317 -21.79 6.71 -4.37
N THR A 318 -21.95 6.57 -5.69
CA THR A 318 -23.14 5.97 -6.27
C THR A 318 -23.40 4.58 -5.72
N TYR A 319 -22.35 3.75 -5.62
CA TYR A 319 -22.45 2.42 -5.05
C TYR A 319 -22.80 2.45 -3.56
N ILE A 320 -22.10 3.26 -2.75
CA ILE A 320 -22.33 3.33 -1.30
C ILE A 320 -23.76 3.81 -0.98
N VAL A 321 -24.20 4.88 -1.67
CA VAL A 321 -25.54 5.42 -1.46
C VAL A 321 -26.63 4.43 -1.84
N SER A 322 -26.47 3.75 -2.98
CA SER A 322 -27.46 2.74 -3.41
C SER A 322 -27.52 1.49 -2.55
N THR A 323 -26.37 1.08 -1.96
CA THR A 323 -26.27 -0.18 -1.22
C THR A 323 -26.50 0.00 0.28
N TYR A 324 -25.99 1.07 0.86
CA TYR A 324 -25.99 1.30 2.33
C TYR A 324 -26.84 2.49 2.74
N GLY A 325 -27.19 3.37 1.80
CA GLY A 325 -27.93 4.62 2.04
C GLY A 325 -27.02 5.84 2.23
N GLU A 326 -27.59 7.03 2.03
CA GLU A 326 -26.89 8.31 1.98
C GLU A 326 -26.07 8.60 3.25
N LYS A 327 -26.55 8.22 4.44
CA LYS A 327 -25.87 8.43 5.72
C LYS A 327 -24.52 7.69 5.83
N TYR A 328 -24.26 6.70 4.97
CA TYR A 328 -23.00 5.96 4.93
C TYR A 328 -21.95 6.58 4.03
N TYR A 329 -22.29 7.60 3.24
CA TYR A 329 -21.35 8.30 2.39
C TYR A 329 -20.86 9.59 3.04
N GLU A 330 -19.57 9.88 2.92
CA GLU A 330 -18.97 11.19 3.24
C GLU A 330 -17.89 11.51 2.22
N ASN A 331 -18.02 12.68 1.57
CA ASN A 331 -17.02 13.13 0.60
C ASN A 331 -15.67 13.37 1.31
N ARG A 332 -14.66 12.58 0.97
CA ARG A 332 -13.37 12.57 1.64
C ARG A 332 -12.21 12.66 0.65
N TYR A 333 -11.27 13.53 1.00
CA TYR A 333 -10.00 13.68 0.28
C TYR A 333 -8.86 13.23 1.18
N TYR A 334 -7.98 12.41 0.64
CA TYR A 334 -6.75 12.01 1.34
C TYR A 334 -5.60 12.83 0.79
N LYS A 335 -4.84 13.45 1.69
CA LYS A 335 -3.63 14.19 1.31
C LYS A 335 -2.56 13.20 0.92
N THR A 336 -1.95 13.42 -0.23
CA THR A 336 -0.75 12.72 -0.67
C THR A 336 0.47 13.41 -0.05
N ASN A 337 1.49 12.65 0.34
CA ASN A 337 2.76 13.24 0.77
C ASN A 337 3.37 14.03 -0.39
N LYS A 338 3.99 15.19 -0.09
CA LYS A 338 4.60 16.07 -1.10
C LYS A 338 5.67 15.37 -1.97
N ASP A 339 6.28 14.31 -1.43
CA ASP A 339 7.33 13.53 -2.10
C ASP A 339 6.80 12.32 -2.88
N SER A 340 5.47 12.09 -2.91
CA SER A 340 4.90 11.01 -3.69
C SER A 340 4.85 11.38 -5.18
N GLN A 341 5.00 10.39 -6.05
CA GLN A 341 4.81 10.59 -7.49
C GLN A 341 3.34 10.96 -7.74
N ASP A 342 3.05 12.25 -7.95
CA ASP A 342 1.70 12.82 -8.11
C ASP A 342 0.85 12.18 -9.22
N ALA A 343 1.49 11.45 -10.14
CA ALA A 343 0.82 10.77 -11.25
C ALA A 343 0.05 9.51 -10.84
N HIS A 344 0.35 8.91 -9.66
CA HIS A 344 -0.25 7.66 -9.23
C HIS A 344 -1.50 7.88 -8.39
N GLU A 345 -2.42 6.90 -8.44
CA GLU A 345 -3.55 6.77 -7.53
C GLU A 345 -3.24 5.73 -6.43
N GLY A 346 -4.04 5.76 -5.36
CA GLY A 346 -4.09 4.67 -4.40
C GLY A 346 -4.59 3.37 -5.03
N ILE A 347 -4.27 2.25 -4.41
CA ILE A 347 -4.70 0.93 -4.89
C ILE A 347 -6.20 0.77 -4.61
N ARG A 348 -6.98 0.62 -5.66
CA ARG A 348 -8.44 0.52 -5.61
C ARG A 348 -8.98 -0.42 -6.68
N PRO A 349 -10.22 -0.92 -6.56
CA PRO A 349 -10.89 -1.58 -7.66
C PRO A 349 -11.11 -0.61 -8.83
N THR A 350 -11.06 -1.13 -10.05
CA THR A 350 -11.33 -0.34 -11.27
C THR A 350 -12.83 -0.10 -11.49
N TYR A 351 -13.67 -0.98 -10.97
CA TYR A 351 -15.13 -0.94 -11.08
C TYR A 351 -15.77 -1.17 -9.72
N ALA A 352 -16.54 -0.20 -9.23
CA ALA A 352 -17.22 -0.28 -7.94
C ALA A 352 -18.31 -1.37 -7.91
N GLU A 353 -18.93 -1.65 -9.04
CA GLU A 353 -19.97 -2.68 -9.18
C GLU A 353 -19.45 -4.11 -9.22
N LEU A 354 -18.14 -4.34 -9.43
CA LEU A 354 -17.53 -5.66 -9.39
C LEU A 354 -17.23 -6.09 -7.96
N GLU A 355 -18.28 -6.31 -7.18
CA GLU A 355 -18.16 -6.81 -5.81
C GLU A 355 -17.42 -8.15 -5.78
N PRO A 356 -16.50 -8.35 -4.82
CA PRO A 356 -15.70 -9.58 -4.74
C PRO A 356 -16.52 -10.86 -4.76
N ASP A 357 -17.63 -10.87 -4.05
CA ASP A 357 -18.48 -12.06 -3.92
C ASP A 357 -19.23 -12.37 -5.23
N LYS A 358 -19.57 -11.35 -6.04
CA LYS A 358 -20.21 -11.52 -7.35
C LYS A 358 -19.28 -12.09 -8.42
N ILE A 359 -17.98 -11.82 -8.33
CA ILE A 359 -17.00 -12.29 -9.32
C ILE A 359 -16.10 -13.41 -8.79
N LYS A 360 -16.44 -14.00 -7.65
CA LYS A 360 -15.64 -15.00 -6.95
C LYS A 360 -15.25 -16.19 -7.84
N GLU A 361 -16.17 -16.68 -8.65
CA GLU A 361 -15.96 -17.82 -9.53
C GLU A 361 -14.96 -17.53 -10.68
N ALA A 362 -14.72 -16.25 -10.99
CA ALA A 362 -13.74 -15.83 -11.99
C ALA A 362 -12.33 -15.67 -11.40
N LEU A 363 -12.18 -15.77 -10.08
CA LEU A 363 -10.94 -15.52 -9.35
C LEU A 363 -10.38 -16.81 -8.77
N THR A 364 -9.05 -16.92 -8.73
CA THR A 364 -8.43 -17.93 -7.86
C THR A 364 -8.70 -17.57 -6.39
N LYS A 365 -8.60 -18.55 -5.50
CA LYS A 365 -8.79 -18.35 -4.05
C LYS A 365 -7.96 -17.18 -3.47
N ASP A 366 -6.71 -17.08 -3.91
CA ASP A 366 -5.80 -16.04 -3.45
C ASP A 366 -6.11 -14.68 -4.09
N GLN A 367 -6.48 -14.65 -5.37
CA GLN A 367 -6.94 -13.42 -6.04
C GLN A 367 -8.21 -12.87 -5.38
N TYR A 368 -9.18 -13.75 -5.09
CA TYR A 368 -10.40 -13.35 -4.39
C TYR A 368 -10.10 -12.71 -3.02
N LYS A 369 -9.23 -13.35 -2.22
CA LYS A 369 -8.87 -12.83 -0.89
C LYS A 369 -8.22 -11.43 -0.97
N LEU A 370 -7.24 -11.26 -1.86
CA LEU A 370 -6.55 -9.97 -2.00
C LEU A 370 -7.46 -8.91 -2.62
N TYR A 371 -8.24 -9.28 -3.63
CA TYR A 371 -9.20 -8.35 -4.26
C TYR A 371 -10.26 -7.89 -3.25
N LYS A 372 -10.80 -8.80 -2.42
CA LYS A 372 -11.76 -8.49 -1.36
C LYS A 372 -11.16 -7.53 -0.32
N LEU A 373 -9.91 -7.73 0.04
CA LEU A 373 -9.19 -6.84 0.96
C LEU A 373 -9.05 -5.43 0.37
N ILE A 374 -8.63 -5.31 -0.89
CA ILE A 374 -8.47 -4.04 -1.59
C ILE A 374 -9.82 -3.34 -1.78
N TYR A 375 -10.84 -4.08 -2.22
CA TYR A 375 -12.19 -3.57 -2.45
C TYR A 375 -12.80 -3.00 -1.16
N ASN A 376 -12.79 -3.79 -0.10
CA ASN A 376 -13.37 -3.37 1.17
C ASN A 376 -12.65 -2.16 1.76
N ARG A 377 -11.32 -2.11 1.68
CA ARG A 377 -10.53 -0.97 2.13
C ARG A 377 -10.86 0.30 1.36
N PHE A 378 -10.95 0.21 0.04
CA PHE A 378 -11.30 1.36 -0.81
C PHE A 378 -12.71 1.86 -0.51
N MET A 379 -13.71 0.98 -0.52
CA MET A 379 -15.08 1.37 -0.23
C MET A 379 -15.21 1.98 1.17
N ALA A 380 -14.63 1.36 2.17
CA ALA A 380 -14.60 1.89 3.53
C ALA A 380 -13.96 3.28 3.60
N SER A 381 -12.91 3.54 2.81
CA SER A 381 -12.25 4.85 2.76
C SER A 381 -13.16 5.98 2.27
N GLN A 382 -14.20 5.65 1.51
CA GLN A 382 -15.19 6.60 0.98
C GLN A 382 -16.47 6.67 1.84
N MET A 383 -16.53 5.90 2.92
CA MET A 383 -17.69 5.86 3.81
C MET A 383 -17.58 6.86 4.97
N ALA A 384 -18.73 7.16 5.58
CA ALA A 384 -18.83 7.99 6.76
C ALA A 384 -18.10 7.36 7.96
N PRO A 385 -17.58 8.16 8.91
CA PRO A 385 -16.88 7.67 10.10
C PRO A 385 -17.80 6.85 10.98
N ALA A 386 -17.24 5.95 11.76
CA ALA A 386 -17.94 5.34 12.86
C ALA A 386 -18.09 6.34 14.01
N ILE A 387 -19.23 6.28 14.69
CA ILE A 387 -19.55 7.14 15.84
C ILE A 387 -19.74 6.26 17.06
N TYR A 388 -19.00 6.59 18.11
CA TYR A 388 -19.11 5.95 19.42
C TYR A 388 -19.73 6.91 20.42
N ASN A 389 -20.68 6.43 21.21
CA ASN A 389 -21.01 7.07 22.48
C ASN A 389 -19.90 6.72 23.46
N THR A 390 -19.39 7.69 24.18
CA THR A 390 -18.37 7.51 25.20
C THR A 390 -18.91 7.94 26.55
N ILE A 391 -18.54 7.22 27.59
CA ILE A 391 -18.79 7.58 28.98
C ILE A 391 -17.48 7.50 29.76
N SER A 392 -17.20 8.50 30.58
CA SER A 392 -16.07 8.51 31.49
C SER A 392 -16.58 8.92 32.87
N ALA A 393 -16.42 8.04 33.83
CA ALA A 393 -16.75 8.30 35.22
C ALA A 393 -15.49 8.52 36.05
N THR A 394 -15.52 9.53 36.92
CA THR A 394 -14.53 9.74 37.96
C THR A 394 -15.13 9.25 39.27
N ILE A 395 -14.45 8.29 39.90
CA ILE A 395 -14.84 7.68 41.16
C ILE A 395 -13.85 8.14 42.23
N ASN A 396 -14.37 8.50 43.38
CA ASN A 396 -13.57 8.97 44.54
C ASN A 396 -13.67 7.94 45.68
N ALA A 397 -12.50 7.68 46.27
CA ALA A 397 -12.37 6.89 47.50
C ALA A 397 -11.32 7.58 48.39
N ASN A 398 -11.75 8.29 49.40
CA ASN A 398 -10.85 8.99 50.37
C ASN A 398 -9.83 9.92 49.70
N ASN A 399 -10.32 10.78 48.76
CA ASN A 399 -9.50 11.70 47.94
C ASN A 399 -8.62 11.01 46.87
N TYR A 400 -8.64 9.68 46.78
CA TYR A 400 -8.03 8.97 45.65
C TYR A 400 -9.04 8.84 44.55
N ASN A 401 -8.62 9.12 43.31
CA ASN A 401 -9.47 9.12 42.15
C ASN A 401 -9.23 7.89 41.29
N PHE A 402 -10.30 7.28 40.83
CA PHE A 402 -10.33 6.21 39.85
C PHE A 402 -11.08 6.67 38.62
N LYS A 403 -10.75 6.13 37.44
CA LYS A 403 -11.47 6.40 36.21
C LYS A 403 -11.98 5.11 35.60
N ALA A 404 -13.28 5.11 35.28
CA ALA A 404 -13.91 4.09 34.47
C ALA A 404 -14.30 4.70 33.14
N ASN A 405 -13.93 4.04 32.04
CA ASN A 405 -14.26 4.48 30.69
C ASN A 405 -15.03 3.37 29.97
N GLY A 406 -16.09 3.77 29.29
CA GLY A 406 -16.88 2.87 28.45
C GLY A 406 -17.18 3.51 27.12
N GLN A 407 -17.39 2.67 26.12
CA GLN A 407 -17.84 3.12 24.81
C GLN A 407 -18.83 2.12 24.19
N SER A 408 -19.74 2.63 23.40
CA SER A 408 -20.65 1.81 22.59
C SER A 408 -20.77 2.37 21.19
N ILE A 409 -20.99 1.50 20.22
CA ILE A 409 -21.12 1.93 18.82
C ILE A 409 -22.52 2.56 18.66
N LYS A 410 -22.56 3.85 18.34
CA LYS A 410 -23.77 4.58 17.95
C LYS A 410 -24.07 4.38 16.46
N PHE A 411 -23.04 4.44 15.62
CA PHE A 411 -23.14 4.27 14.17
C PHE A 411 -21.89 3.58 13.65
N LYS A 412 -22.07 2.46 12.93
CA LYS A 412 -20.95 1.66 12.43
C LYS A 412 -20.15 2.35 11.32
N GLY A 413 -20.80 3.16 10.47
CA GLY A 413 -20.16 3.81 9.34
C GLY A 413 -19.33 2.84 8.51
N PHE A 414 -18.08 3.20 8.20
CA PHE A 414 -17.14 2.37 7.42
C PHE A 414 -16.85 1.00 8.03
N MET A 415 -16.99 0.84 9.36
CA MET A 415 -16.75 -0.43 10.04
C MET A 415 -17.73 -1.53 9.63
N THR A 416 -18.78 -1.20 8.90
CA THR A 416 -19.68 -2.19 8.28
C THR A 416 -18.95 -3.05 7.24
N LEU A 417 -17.93 -2.50 6.58
CA LEU A 417 -17.17 -3.18 5.53
C LEU A 417 -15.76 -3.58 5.95
N TYR A 418 -15.09 -2.75 6.75
CA TYR A 418 -13.67 -2.91 6.98
C TYR A 418 -13.23 -2.38 8.33
N VAL A 419 -12.46 -3.19 9.04
CA VAL A 419 -11.73 -2.82 10.26
C VAL A 419 -10.27 -3.23 10.06
N GLU A 420 -9.34 -2.33 10.38
CA GLU A 420 -7.90 -2.63 10.39
C GLU A 420 -7.57 -3.57 11.55
N GLU A 421 -6.65 -4.52 11.29
CA GLU A 421 -6.03 -5.29 12.36
C GLU A 421 -4.80 -4.54 12.89
N THR A 422 -4.60 -4.61 14.21
CA THR A 422 -3.43 -4.08 14.91
C THR A 422 -2.58 -5.22 15.44
N ASP A 423 -1.27 -5.01 15.55
CA ASP A 423 -0.33 -6.03 16.06
C ASP A 423 -0.45 -6.21 17.58
N SER A 424 -1.15 -5.30 18.28
CA SER A 424 -1.34 -5.36 19.73
C SER A 424 -2.68 -6.02 20.10
N LYS A 425 -2.63 -7.18 20.76
CA LYS A 425 -3.79 -7.87 21.32
C LYS A 425 -4.55 -7.03 22.38
N GLU A 426 -3.90 -6.03 22.96
CA GLU A 426 -4.48 -5.17 24.00
C GLU A 426 -5.63 -4.26 23.51
N GLN A 427 -5.80 -4.07 22.19
CA GLN A 427 -6.90 -3.25 21.67
C GLN A 427 -8.17 -4.04 21.37
N GLU A 428 -8.12 -5.36 21.28
CA GLU A 428 -9.31 -6.20 21.03
C GLU A 428 -10.16 -6.44 22.28
N GLU A 429 -9.57 -6.44 23.47
CA GLU A 429 -10.29 -6.67 24.73
C GLU A 429 -11.08 -5.44 25.23
N LYS A 430 -10.98 -4.29 24.57
CA LYS A 430 -11.65 -3.03 24.96
C LYS A 430 -12.69 -2.51 23.97
N MET A 431 -13.15 -3.36 23.04
CA MET A 431 -14.27 -3.01 22.15
C MET A 431 -15.63 -3.54 22.63
#